data_ba353fd9df2f1f6043d92efb2e409a0d
#
_entry.id   ba353fd9df2f1f6043d92efb2e409a0d
#
_cell.length_a   1.000
_cell.length_b   1.000
_cell.length_c   1.000
_cell.angle_alpha   90.00
_cell.angle_beta   90.00
_cell.angle_gamma   90.00
#
_symmetry.space_group_name_H-M   'P 1'
#
loop_
_entity.id
_entity.type
_entity.pdbx_description
1 polymer ?
#
loop_
_entity_poly.entity_id
_entity_poly.type
_entity_poly.pdbx_seq_one_letter_code
_entity_poly.pdbx_strand_id
1 'polypeptide(L)'
;MRPSLVIFDCDGVLVDSEPITNRLLREDLAARGLDLTLERIEEIFVGGTMATVFENARALGADLPDGWVDWFYEQMYAELAKGTPLIEGIEDVLDQLDAAGIPYAVGSNGSLRKMSITLGSHPALHARLKDALYSAHALGVAKPDPELYLKPARDAGIAPEACAVVDDSATGCTAGVRAGMRTMGFAEHNDGARLKAVGAEPFHRMADLPGLLGL
;
A
#
# COMPACT_ATOMS: atom_id res chain seq x y z
N MET A 1 16.94 1.14 16.80
CA MET A 1 17.18 2.62 16.89
C MET A 1 15.84 3.29 16.57
N ARG A 2 15.46 4.31 17.34
CA ARG A 2 14.21 5.06 17.14
C ARG A 2 14.33 5.92 15.86
N PRO A 3 13.40 5.83 14.91
CA PRO A 3 13.46 6.62 13.68
C PRO A 3 13.11 8.09 13.92
N SER A 4 13.59 8.96 13.04
CA SER A 4 13.24 10.38 13.00
C SER A 4 12.08 10.67 12.03
N LEU A 5 11.72 9.72 11.16
CA LEU A 5 10.58 9.74 10.25
C LEU A 5 10.12 8.30 10.01
N VAL A 6 8.80 8.08 9.99
CA VAL A 6 8.22 6.80 9.56
C VAL A 6 7.44 7.03 8.26
N ILE A 7 7.68 6.20 7.25
CA ILE A 7 6.99 6.28 5.97
C ILE A 7 6.20 4.99 5.77
N PHE A 8 4.89 5.12 5.71
CA PHE A 8 3.96 4.00 5.54
C PHE A 8 3.59 3.80 4.07
N ASP A 9 3.44 2.57 3.62
CA ASP A 9 2.57 2.33 2.48
C ASP A 9 1.11 2.65 2.84
N CYS A 10 0.26 2.75 1.84
CA CYS A 10 -1.17 3.04 2.03
C CYS A 10 -2.00 1.76 2.06
N ASP A 11 -2.03 1.03 0.94
CA ASP A 11 -2.85 -0.17 0.78
C ASP A 11 -2.18 -1.36 1.49
N GLY A 12 -2.92 -2.10 2.31
CA GLY A 12 -2.37 -3.21 3.10
C GLY A 12 -1.61 -2.79 4.37
N VAL A 13 -1.40 -1.47 4.60
CA VAL A 13 -0.70 -0.95 5.78
C VAL A 13 -1.53 0.06 6.57
N LEU A 14 -2.14 1.03 5.90
CA LEU A 14 -3.06 1.99 6.52
C LEU A 14 -4.51 1.57 6.34
N VAL A 15 -4.87 1.12 5.14
CA VAL A 15 -6.22 0.73 4.72
C VAL A 15 -6.23 -0.67 4.12
N ASP A 16 -7.29 -1.43 4.39
CA ASP A 16 -7.54 -2.75 3.84
C ASP A 16 -8.43 -2.64 2.59
N SER A 17 -7.82 -2.22 1.48
CA SER A 17 -8.53 -2.00 0.20
C SER A 17 -8.51 -3.22 -0.72
N GLU A 18 -7.63 -4.20 -0.50
CA GLU A 18 -7.45 -5.36 -1.37
C GLU A 18 -8.68 -6.26 -1.44
N PRO A 19 -9.35 -6.64 -0.32
CA PRO A 19 -10.54 -7.50 -0.39
C PRO A 19 -11.67 -6.88 -1.21
N ILE A 20 -11.84 -5.55 -1.13
CA ILE A 20 -12.83 -4.82 -1.92
C ILE A 20 -12.51 -4.90 -3.40
N THR A 21 -11.24 -4.62 -3.74
CA THR A 21 -10.76 -4.63 -5.13
C THR A 21 -10.81 -6.02 -5.74
N ASN A 22 -10.35 -7.04 -5.01
CA ASN A 22 -10.32 -8.43 -5.48
C ASN A 22 -11.73 -8.99 -5.68
N ARG A 23 -12.67 -8.69 -4.78
CA ARG A 23 -14.08 -9.05 -4.95
C ARG A 23 -14.69 -8.40 -6.20
N LEU A 24 -14.49 -7.10 -6.39
CA LEU A 24 -14.98 -6.38 -7.56
C LEU A 24 -14.40 -6.95 -8.85
N LEU A 25 -13.09 -7.23 -8.86
CA LEU A 25 -12.41 -7.83 -10.01
C LEU A 25 -12.97 -9.20 -10.35
N ARG A 26 -13.16 -10.06 -9.34
CA ARG A 26 -13.74 -11.37 -9.51
C ARG A 26 -15.14 -11.30 -10.11
N GLU A 27 -16.00 -10.42 -9.57
CA GLU A 27 -17.38 -10.26 -10.03
C GLU A 27 -17.43 -9.77 -11.49
N ASP A 28 -16.60 -8.81 -11.86
CA ASP A 28 -16.55 -8.29 -13.24
C ASP A 28 -15.99 -9.33 -14.23
N LEU A 29 -14.91 -10.03 -13.86
CA LEU A 29 -14.32 -11.07 -14.71
C LEU A 29 -15.30 -12.24 -14.92
N ALA A 30 -16.04 -12.66 -13.89
CA ALA A 30 -17.06 -13.70 -14.00
C ALA A 30 -18.18 -13.27 -14.96
N ALA A 31 -18.64 -12.01 -14.88
CA ALA A 31 -19.63 -11.46 -15.80
C ALA A 31 -19.14 -11.39 -17.26
N ARG A 32 -17.81 -11.41 -17.46
CA ARG A 32 -17.13 -11.38 -18.77
C ARG A 32 -16.56 -12.73 -19.20
N GLY A 33 -17.07 -13.83 -18.63
CA GLY A 33 -16.76 -15.19 -19.06
C GLY A 33 -15.52 -15.82 -18.40
N LEU A 34 -14.87 -15.16 -17.44
CA LEU A 34 -13.73 -15.70 -16.69
C LEU A 34 -14.09 -15.83 -15.20
N ASP A 35 -14.68 -16.96 -14.83
CA ASP A 35 -15.03 -17.25 -13.43
C ASP A 35 -13.83 -17.87 -12.68
N LEU A 36 -13.30 -17.12 -11.71
CA LEU A 36 -12.15 -17.50 -10.88
C LEU A 36 -12.53 -17.42 -9.39
N THR A 37 -11.88 -18.21 -8.55
CA THR A 37 -12.00 -18.03 -7.09
C THR A 37 -11.20 -16.81 -6.62
N LEU A 38 -11.48 -16.30 -5.42
CA LEU A 38 -10.70 -15.18 -4.85
C LEU A 38 -9.22 -15.54 -4.69
N GLU A 39 -8.93 -16.76 -4.22
CA GLU A 39 -7.54 -17.25 -4.07
C GLU A 39 -6.81 -17.23 -5.43
N ARG A 40 -7.52 -17.57 -6.51
CA ARG A 40 -6.93 -17.56 -7.86
C ARG A 40 -6.75 -16.15 -8.40
N ILE A 41 -7.64 -15.22 -8.05
CA ILE A 41 -7.48 -13.78 -8.34
C ILE A 41 -6.22 -13.25 -7.65
N GLU A 42 -6.05 -13.55 -6.37
CA GLU A 42 -4.89 -13.13 -5.58
C GLU A 42 -3.60 -13.70 -6.15
N GLU A 43 -3.59 -14.99 -6.47
CA GLU A 43 -2.41 -15.66 -7.01
C GLU A 43 -1.94 -15.08 -8.36
N ILE A 44 -2.88 -14.73 -9.25
CA ILE A 44 -2.56 -14.31 -10.63
C ILE A 44 -2.36 -12.79 -10.74
N PHE A 45 -3.14 -11.99 -10.00
CA PHE A 45 -3.28 -10.56 -10.26
C PHE A 45 -2.74 -9.64 -9.17
N VAL A 46 -2.59 -10.12 -7.92
CA VAL A 46 -2.05 -9.28 -6.84
C VAL A 46 -0.59 -8.92 -7.09
N GLY A 47 -0.26 -7.65 -6.87
CA GLY A 47 1.07 -7.09 -7.13
C GLY A 47 1.30 -6.61 -8.55
N GLY A 48 0.34 -6.82 -9.48
CA GLY A 48 0.36 -6.30 -10.83
C GLY A 48 -0.31 -4.92 -10.97
N THR A 49 -0.15 -4.31 -12.14
CA THR A 49 -0.94 -3.13 -12.54
C THR A 49 -2.26 -3.56 -13.17
N MET A 50 -3.26 -2.69 -13.20
CA MET A 50 -4.52 -2.99 -13.92
C MET A 50 -4.30 -3.23 -15.42
N ALA A 51 -3.29 -2.66 -16.03
CA ALA A 51 -2.90 -2.98 -17.41
C ALA A 51 -2.43 -4.44 -17.54
N THR A 52 -1.60 -4.91 -16.60
CA THR A 52 -1.17 -6.32 -16.56
C THR A 52 -2.35 -7.26 -16.27
N VAL A 53 -3.27 -6.86 -15.39
CA VAL A 53 -4.51 -7.61 -15.12
C VAL A 53 -5.34 -7.75 -16.41
N PHE A 54 -5.52 -6.66 -17.16
CA PHE A 54 -6.24 -6.65 -18.42
C PHE A 54 -5.66 -7.64 -19.44
N GLU A 55 -4.35 -7.60 -19.66
CA GLU A 55 -3.67 -8.50 -20.60
C GLU A 55 -3.79 -9.96 -20.18
N ASN A 56 -3.52 -10.26 -18.90
CA ASN A 56 -3.59 -11.62 -18.37
C ASN A 56 -5.02 -12.18 -18.40
N ALA A 57 -6.01 -11.38 -18.02
CA ALA A 57 -7.41 -11.81 -18.02
C ALA A 57 -7.91 -12.09 -19.44
N ARG A 58 -7.55 -11.27 -20.43
CA ARG A 58 -7.86 -11.54 -21.86
C ARG A 58 -7.17 -12.82 -22.34
N ALA A 59 -5.91 -13.04 -21.97
CA ALA A 59 -5.18 -14.26 -22.32
C ALA A 59 -5.82 -15.51 -21.71
N LEU A 60 -6.49 -15.38 -20.55
CA LEU A 60 -7.25 -16.43 -19.88
C LEU A 60 -8.69 -16.57 -20.42
N GLY A 61 -9.12 -15.72 -21.35
CA GLY A 61 -10.41 -15.83 -22.04
C GLY A 61 -11.49 -14.84 -21.63
N ALA A 62 -11.18 -13.83 -20.78
CA ALA A 62 -12.13 -12.78 -20.43
C ALA A 62 -12.45 -11.88 -21.64
N ASP A 63 -13.71 -11.57 -21.85
CA ASP A 63 -14.16 -10.60 -22.88
C ASP A 63 -14.07 -9.17 -22.32
N LEU A 64 -12.86 -8.62 -22.34
CA LEU A 64 -12.59 -7.27 -21.86
C LEU A 64 -12.50 -6.28 -23.03
N PRO A 65 -13.37 -5.26 -23.09
CA PRO A 65 -13.32 -4.26 -24.15
C PRO A 65 -12.14 -3.30 -23.99
N ASP A 66 -11.75 -2.63 -25.05
CA ASP A 66 -10.82 -1.52 -24.98
C ASP A 66 -11.39 -0.44 -24.05
N GLY A 67 -10.50 0.16 -23.20
CA GLY A 67 -10.91 1.11 -22.17
C GLY A 67 -11.42 0.48 -20.85
N TRP A 68 -11.41 -0.86 -20.75
CA TRP A 68 -11.82 -1.55 -19.53
C TRP A 68 -11.02 -1.11 -18.30
N VAL A 69 -9.74 -0.85 -18.43
CA VAL A 69 -8.86 -0.43 -17.31
C VAL A 69 -9.37 0.87 -16.68
N ASP A 70 -9.67 1.89 -17.49
CA ASP A 70 -10.18 3.17 -16.99
C ASP A 70 -11.56 3.01 -16.36
N TRP A 71 -12.42 2.24 -17.03
CA TRP A 71 -13.74 1.92 -16.51
C TRP A 71 -13.65 1.19 -15.16
N PHE A 72 -12.78 0.17 -15.05
CA PHE A 72 -12.60 -0.58 -13.81
C PHE A 72 -12.09 0.30 -12.67
N TYR A 73 -11.16 1.21 -12.94
CA TYR A 73 -10.70 2.18 -11.93
C TYR A 73 -11.86 3.03 -11.39
N GLU A 74 -12.77 3.51 -12.25
CA GLU A 74 -13.94 4.29 -11.79
C GLU A 74 -14.88 3.44 -10.93
N GLN A 75 -15.12 2.17 -11.28
CA GLN A 75 -15.91 1.25 -10.45
C GLN A 75 -15.22 0.99 -9.10
N MET A 76 -13.93 0.71 -9.12
CA MET A 76 -13.12 0.50 -7.91
C MET A 76 -13.17 1.73 -6.99
N TYR A 77 -13.01 2.93 -7.54
CA TYR A 77 -13.09 4.16 -6.75
C TYR A 77 -14.48 4.37 -6.14
N ALA A 78 -15.54 4.04 -6.88
CA ALA A 78 -16.90 4.12 -6.38
C ALA A 78 -17.16 3.12 -5.23
N GLU A 79 -16.60 1.90 -5.31
CA GLU A 79 -16.71 0.91 -4.23
C GLU A 79 -15.89 1.32 -3.01
N LEU A 80 -14.64 1.73 -3.19
CA LEU A 80 -13.76 2.18 -2.10
C LEU A 80 -14.33 3.41 -1.36
N ALA A 81 -15.01 4.30 -2.07
CA ALA A 81 -15.66 5.48 -1.49
C ALA A 81 -16.84 5.15 -0.55
N LYS A 82 -17.42 3.96 -0.65
CA LYS A 82 -18.50 3.51 0.28
C LYS A 82 -17.98 3.22 1.69
N GLY A 83 -16.68 3.07 1.84
CA GLY A 83 -15.96 2.82 3.08
C GLY A 83 -14.89 1.77 2.89
N THR A 84 -13.63 2.15 3.13
CA THR A 84 -12.48 1.25 3.11
C THR A 84 -12.05 1.03 4.56
N PRO A 85 -12.00 -0.22 5.10
CA PRO A 85 -11.56 -0.46 6.46
C PRO A 85 -10.12 0.03 6.70
N LEU A 86 -9.82 0.43 7.93
CA LEU A 86 -8.43 0.61 8.37
C LEU A 86 -7.81 -0.74 8.73
N ILE A 87 -6.50 -0.84 8.59
CA ILE A 87 -5.73 -1.92 9.19
C ILE A 87 -5.84 -1.80 10.72
N GLU A 88 -6.15 -2.92 11.38
CA GLU A 88 -6.35 -2.96 12.84
C GLU A 88 -5.10 -2.47 13.58
N GLY A 89 -5.28 -1.51 14.49
CA GLY A 89 -4.22 -0.94 15.32
C GLY A 89 -3.42 0.20 14.69
N ILE A 90 -3.69 0.59 13.43
CA ILE A 90 -2.91 1.65 12.78
C ILE A 90 -3.11 3.01 13.44
N GLU A 91 -4.32 3.33 13.90
CA GLU A 91 -4.58 4.60 14.60
C GLU A 91 -3.78 4.69 15.90
N ASP A 92 -3.70 3.60 16.68
CA ASP A 92 -2.90 3.54 17.91
C ASP A 92 -1.40 3.73 17.63
N VAL A 93 -0.89 3.21 16.50
CA VAL A 93 0.50 3.43 16.06
C VAL A 93 0.75 4.91 15.78
N LEU A 94 -0.14 5.53 15.03
CA LEU A 94 -0.01 6.95 14.71
C LEU A 94 -0.11 7.83 15.95
N ASP A 95 -0.99 7.50 16.90
CA ASP A 95 -1.10 8.22 18.18
C ASP A 95 0.19 8.12 19.02
N GLN A 96 0.84 6.96 19.03
CA GLN A 96 2.13 6.78 19.68
C GLN A 96 3.26 7.56 18.98
N LEU A 97 3.25 7.64 17.63
CA LEU A 97 4.19 8.48 16.89
C LEU A 97 3.99 9.96 17.20
N ASP A 98 2.74 10.44 17.26
CA ASP A 98 2.42 11.81 17.65
C ASP A 98 2.89 12.12 19.08
N ALA A 99 2.58 11.24 20.03
CA ALA A 99 3.04 11.38 21.43
C ALA A 99 4.57 11.40 21.53
N ALA A 100 5.25 10.71 20.63
CA ALA A 100 6.68 10.63 20.55
C ALA A 100 7.33 11.80 19.76
N GLY A 101 6.53 12.64 19.11
CA GLY A 101 6.97 13.74 18.24
C GLY A 101 7.69 13.26 16.97
N ILE A 102 7.36 12.06 16.47
CA ILE A 102 7.96 11.50 15.26
C ILE A 102 7.01 11.78 14.08
N PRO A 103 7.44 12.55 13.08
CA PRO A 103 6.67 12.79 11.87
C PRO A 103 6.52 11.48 11.07
N TYR A 104 5.46 11.44 10.27
CA TYR A 104 5.22 10.33 9.37
C TYR A 104 4.67 10.80 8.01
N ALA A 105 4.84 9.98 7.00
CA ALA A 105 4.40 10.23 5.63
C ALA A 105 3.83 8.94 5.02
N VAL A 106 3.20 9.07 3.87
CA VAL A 106 2.65 7.94 3.09
C VAL A 106 3.30 7.90 1.72
N GLY A 107 3.83 6.73 1.33
CA GLY A 107 4.40 6.49 0.00
C GLY A 107 3.72 5.31 -0.68
N SER A 108 2.81 5.56 -1.63
CA SER A 108 2.02 4.53 -2.30
C SER A 108 2.21 4.51 -3.82
N ASN A 109 2.14 3.32 -4.41
CA ASN A 109 2.02 3.17 -5.88
C ASN A 109 0.67 3.69 -6.41
N GLY A 110 -0.33 3.82 -5.54
CA GLY A 110 -1.64 4.36 -5.88
C GLY A 110 -1.59 5.85 -6.27
N SER A 111 -2.61 6.28 -7.01
CA SER A 111 -2.79 7.71 -7.31
C SER A 111 -3.19 8.50 -6.07
N LEU A 112 -2.91 9.81 -6.06
CA LEU A 112 -3.40 10.71 -5.01
C LEU A 112 -4.93 10.63 -4.88
N ARG A 113 -5.65 10.45 -6.01
CA ARG A 113 -7.11 10.26 -6.02
C ARG A 113 -7.51 9.02 -5.23
N LYS A 114 -6.84 7.87 -5.46
CA LYS A 114 -7.11 6.64 -4.70
C LYS A 114 -6.91 6.84 -3.21
N MET A 115 -5.74 7.36 -2.82
CA MET A 115 -5.44 7.64 -1.40
C MET A 115 -6.46 8.60 -0.76
N SER A 116 -6.87 9.65 -1.48
CA SER A 116 -7.89 10.59 -0.98
C SER A 116 -9.27 9.93 -0.81
N ILE A 117 -9.60 8.94 -1.64
CA ILE A 117 -10.86 8.20 -1.53
C ILE A 117 -10.81 7.24 -0.33
N THR A 118 -9.78 6.40 -0.24
CA THR A 118 -9.67 5.39 0.82
C THR A 118 -9.51 6.02 2.20
N LEU A 119 -8.62 7.00 2.33
CA LEU A 119 -8.41 7.73 3.59
C LEU A 119 -9.57 8.70 3.88
N GLY A 120 -10.27 9.19 2.86
CA GLY A 120 -11.41 10.08 3.00
C GLY A 120 -12.60 9.49 3.77
N SER A 121 -12.71 8.15 3.83
CA SER A 121 -13.64 7.43 4.69
C SER A 121 -13.36 7.63 6.18
N HIS A 122 -12.15 8.12 6.52
CA HIS A 122 -11.64 8.33 7.87
C HIS A 122 -11.16 9.78 8.04
N PRO A 123 -12.07 10.76 8.24
CA PRO A 123 -11.73 12.19 8.19
C PRO A 123 -10.63 12.62 9.16
N ALA A 124 -10.58 12.03 10.37
CA ALA A 124 -9.54 12.32 11.36
C ALA A 124 -8.16 11.86 10.87
N LEU A 125 -8.07 10.65 10.33
CA LEU A 125 -6.83 10.11 9.77
C LEU A 125 -6.40 10.89 8.52
N HIS A 126 -7.34 11.16 7.62
CA HIS A 126 -7.06 11.95 6.41
C HIS A 126 -6.53 13.34 6.75
N ALA A 127 -7.09 14.02 7.75
CA ALA A 127 -6.61 15.33 8.20
C ALA A 127 -5.15 15.29 8.69
N ARG A 128 -4.71 14.19 9.31
CA ARG A 128 -3.33 13.98 9.77
C ARG A 128 -2.34 13.74 8.62
N LEU A 129 -2.79 13.09 7.53
CA LEU A 129 -1.93 12.58 6.46
C LEU A 129 -1.94 13.43 5.18
N LYS A 130 -2.97 14.25 4.95
CA LYS A 130 -3.25 14.92 3.66
C LYS A 130 -2.07 15.72 3.08
N ASP A 131 -1.23 16.29 3.92
CA ASP A 131 -0.09 17.12 3.52
C ASP A 131 1.21 16.30 3.39
N ALA A 132 1.16 14.98 3.64
CA ALA A 132 2.29 14.06 3.62
C ALA A 132 2.04 12.82 2.74
N LEU A 133 1.20 12.95 1.70
CA LEU A 133 0.89 11.89 0.74
C LEU A 133 1.81 11.98 -0.48
N TYR A 134 2.56 10.91 -0.73
CA TYR A 134 3.45 10.78 -1.88
C TYR A 134 2.97 9.63 -2.76
N SER A 135 2.65 9.95 -4.02
CA SER A 135 2.18 9.01 -5.01
C SER A 135 3.28 8.72 -6.03
N ALA A 136 3.61 7.45 -6.21
CA ALA A 136 4.51 6.99 -7.25
C ALA A 136 4.04 7.45 -8.64
N HIS A 137 2.74 7.38 -8.88
CA HIS A 137 2.11 7.85 -10.11
C HIS A 137 2.35 9.35 -10.37
N ALA A 138 2.26 10.19 -9.33
CA ALA A 138 2.53 11.63 -9.44
C ALA A 138 4.03 11.93 -9.60
N LEU A 139 4.91 11.08 -9.05
CA LEU A 139 6.37 11.21 -9.18
C LEU A 139 6.92 10.62 -10.47
N GLY A 140 6.12 9.84 -11.23
CA GLY A 140 6.56 9.16 -12.44
C GLY A 140 7.50 7.97 -12.17
N VAL A 141 7.44 7.40 -10.98
CA VAL A 141 8.22 6.22 -10.55
C VAL A 141 7.28 5.14 -10.01
N ALA A 142 7.78 3.96 -9.73
CA ALA A 142 7.00 2.91 -9.05
C ALA A 142 7.92 2.04 -8.19
N LYS A 143 7.42 1.52 -7.07
CA LYS A 143 8.11 0.48 -6.32
C LYS A 143 8.52 -0.66 -7.28
N PRO A 144 9.75 -1.16 -7.27
CA PRO A 144 10.77 -1.03 -6.22
C PRO A 144 11.78 0.12 -6.42
N ASP A 145 11.43 1.21 -7.12
CA ASP A 145 12.26 2.41 -7.18
C ASP A 145 12.27 3.08 -5.79
N PRO A 146 13.45 3.35 -5.21
CA PRO A 146 13.57 3.93 -3.88
C PRO A 146 13.11 5.39 -3.80
N GLU A 147 12.95 6.08 -4.93
CA GLU A 147 12.64 7.51 -4.98
C GLU A 147 11.32 7.84 -4.25
N LEU A 148 10.35 6.92 -4.29
CA LEU A 148 9.08 7.09 -3.57
C LEU A 148 9.27 7.28 -2.06
N TYR A 149 10.27 6.64 -1.45
CA TYR A 149 10.59 6.78 -0.03
C TYR A 149 11.69 7.81 0.24
N LEU A 150 12.61 8.01 -0.70
CA LEU A 150 13.61 9.06 -0.60
C LEU A 150 13.02 10.48 -0.67
N LYS A 151 11.97 10.68 -1.45
CA LYS A 151 11.33 12.00 -1.61
C LYS A 151 10.78 12.55 -0.28
N PRO A 152 9.93 11.85 0.50
CA PRO A 152 9.46 12.35 1.80
C PRO A 152 10.61 12.58 2.79
N ALA A 153 11.65 11.75 2.80
CA ALA A 153 12.81 11.94 3.66
C ALA A 153 13.56 13.25 3.31
N ARG A 154 13.77 13.52 2.02
CA ARG A 154 14.38 14.78 1.56
C ARG A 154 13.52 16.00 1.90
N ASP A 155 12.21 15.91 1.70
CA ASP A 155 11.31 17.03 2.01
C ASP A 155 11.28 17.35 3.51
N ALA A 156 11.44 16.33 4.36
CA ALA A 156 11.56 16.48 5.79
C ALA A 156 12.99 16.88 6.25
N GLY A 157 13.98 16.88 5.37
CA GLY A 157 15.37 17.14 5.72
C GLY A 157 16.01 16.06 6.60
N ILE A 158 15.51 14.80 6.51
CA ILE A 158 15.95 13.69 7.34
C ILE A 158 16.76 12.70 6.48
N ALA A 159 17.90 12.26 6.99
CA ALA A 159 18.74 11.27 6.31
C ALA A 159 18.03 9.90 6.23
N PRO A 160 18.16 9.17 5.11
CA PRO A 160 17.50 7.88 4.94
C PRO A 160 17.75 6.87 6.07
N GLU A 161 18.96 6.83 6.59
CA GLU A 161 19.37 5.92 7.67
C GLU A 161 18.63 6.20 9.00
N ALA A 162 18.07 7.40 9.14
CA ALA A 162 17.24 7.81 10.28
C ALA A 162 15.74 7.61 10.03
N CYS A 163 15.36 7.08 8.87
CA CYS A 163 13.97 6.79 8.50
C CYS A 163 13.62 5.30 8.68
N ALA A 164 12.35 5.02 8.93
CA ALA A 164 11.80 3.68 8.82
C ALA A 164 10.70 3.65 7.76
N VAL A 165 10.64 2.56 7.00
CA VAL A 165 9.56 2.25 6.04
C VAL A 165 8.72 1.11 6.61
N VAL A 166 7.40 1.18 6.44
CA VAL A 166 6.45 0.10 6.76
C VAL A 166 5.69 -0.24 5.47
N ASP A 167 5.84 -1.47 4.99
CA ASP A 167 5.23 -1.93 3.73
C ASP A 167 4.89 -3.42 3.82
N ASP A 168 3.82 -3.87 3.19
CA ASP A 168 3.37 -5.27 3.20
C ASP A 168 3.82 -6.06 1.96
N SER A 169 4.35 -5.38 0.95
CA SER A 169 4.75 -5.97 -0.33
C SER A 169 6.27 -6.15 -0.46
N ALA A 170 6.69 -7.20 -1.18
CA ALA A 170 8.11 -7.40 -1.47
C ALA A 170 8.71 -6.27 -2.34
N THR A 171 7.91 -5.67 -3.23
CA THR A 171 8.34 -4.54 -4.08
C THR A 171 8.54 -3.28 -3.27
N GLY A 172 7.64 -2.98 -2.33
CA GLY A 172 7.76 -1.83 -1.46
C GLY A 172 8.87 -1.99 -0.42
N CYS A 173 8.98 -3.17 0.20
CA CYS A 173 10.11 -3.49 1.06
C CYS A 173 11.45 -3.35 0.32
N THR A 174 11.52 -3.80 -0.95
CA THR A 174 12.73 -3.60 -1.77
C THR A 174 13.04 -2.13 -1.98
N ALA A 175 12.01 -1.28 -2.20
CA ALA A 175 12.20 0.17 -2.32
C ALA A 175 12.78 0.78 -1.04
N GLY A 176 12.22 0.42 0.12
CA GLY A 176 12.71 0.88 1.43
C GLY A 176 14.17 0.48 1.70
N VAL A 177 14.51 -0.79 1.45
CA VAL A 177 15.88 -1.31 1.60
C VAL A 177 16.84 -0.61 0.63
N ARG A 178 16.46 -0.41 -0.64
CA ARG A 178 17.26 0.33 -1.63
C ARG A 178 17.42 1.81 -1.27
N ALA A 179 16.47 2.39 -0.58
CA ALA A 179 16.56 3.74 -0.04
C ALA A 179 17.56 3.86 1.13
N GLY A 180 18.09 2.76 1.65
CA GLY A 180 18.95 2.73 2.82
C GLY A 180 18.20 2.92 4.14
N MET A 181 16.89 2.69 4.15
CA MET A 181 16.02 2.87 5.30
C MET A 181 15.82 1.54 6.05
N ARG A 182 15.61 1.61 7.37
CA ARG A 182 15.12 0.47 8.11
C ARG A 182 13.74 0.10 7.62
N THR A 183 13.55 -1.11 7.12
CA THR A 183 12.29 -1.53 6.47
C THR A 183 11.59 -2.61 7.29
N MET A 184 10.40 -2.29 7.76
CA MET A 184 9.50 -3.15 8.50
C MET A 184 8.50 -3.78 7.53
N GLY A 185 8.53 -5.11 7.38
CA GLY A 185 7.65 -5.84 6.48
C GLY A 185 6.40 -6.33 7.19
N PHE A 186 5.23 -5.73 6.91
CA PHE A 186 3.98 -6.15 7.53
C PHE A 186 3.43 -7.41 6.85
N ALA A 187 3.40 -8.53 7.57
CA ALA A 187 3.02 -9.85 7.09
C ALA A 187 1.81 -10.39 7.88
N GLU A 188 0.68 -9.67 7.86
CA GLU A 188 -0.50 -9.99 8.66
C GLU A 188 -1.04 -11.40 8.35
N HIS A 189 -1.05 -11.77 7.07
CA HIS A 189 -1.73 -13.00 6.60
C HIS A 189 -0.76 -14.07 6.07
N ASN A 190 0.56 -13.89 6.24
CA ASN A 190 1.57 -14.83 5.72
C ASN A 190 2.79 -14.94 6.65
N ASP A 191 3.76 -15.79 6.32
CA ASP A 191 4.94 -16.04 7.14
C ASP A 191 6.04 -14.97 7.03
N GLY A 192 5.85 -13.94 6.19
CA GLY A 192 6.83 -12.88 5.96
C GLY A 192 8.09 -13.30 5.20
N ALA A 193 8.18 -14.55 4.73
CA ALA A 193 9.38 -15.06 4.08
C ALA A 193 9.81 -14.25 2.85
N ARG A 194 8.85 -13.78 2.04
CA ARG A 194 9.09 -12.93 0.86
C ARG A 194 9.65 -11.56 1.25
N LEU A 195 9.15 -10.98 2.35
CA LEU A 195 9.59 -9.68 2.85
C LEU A 195 10.98 -9.78 3.45
N LYS A 196 11.25 -10.86 4.20
CA LYS A 196 12.58 -11.16 4.73
C LYS A 196 13.61 -11.39 3.63
N ALA A 197 13.23 -12.06 2.54
CA ALA A 197 14.12 -12.35 1.41
C ALA A 197 14.66 -11.08 0.72
N VAL A 198 13.93 -9.97 0.77
CA VAL A 198 14.35 -8.68 0.22
C VAL A 198 15.03 -7.77 1.26
N GLY A 199 15.24 -8.24 2.49
CA GLY A 199 15.98 -7.53 3.54
C GLY A 199 15.11 -6.74 4.52
N ALA A 200 13.78 -6.89 4.48
CA ALA A 200 12.89 -6.28 5.48
C ALA A 200 12.88 -7.10 6.79
N GLU A 201 12.50 -6.46 7.89
CA GLU A 201 12.22 -7.07 9.19
C GLU A 201 10.72 -7.44 9.26
N PRO A 202 10.32 -8.72 9.12
CA PRO A 202 8.91 -9.07 9.14
C PRO A 202 8.28 -8.91 10.51
N PHE A 203 7.03 -8.45 10.55
CA PHE A 203 6.19 -8.44 11.74
C PHE A 203 4.73 -8.71 11.35
N HIS A 204 3.89 -9.18 12.30
CA HIS A 204 2.60 -9.77 11.98
C HIS A 204 1.40 -9.03 12.59
N ARG A 205 1.63 -8.14 13.55
CA ARG A 205 0.55 -7.35 14.18
C ARG A 205 0.96 -5.89 14.25
N MET A 206 0.12 -5.01 13.78
CA MET A 206 0.40 -3.57 13.79
C MET A 206 0.68 -3.06 15.21
N ALA A 207 0.04 -3.64 16.21
CA ALA A 207 0.27 -3.33 17.63
C ALA A 207 1.72 -3.59 18.12
N ASP A 208 2.50 -4.42 17.41
CA ASP A 208 3.90 -4.69 17.77
C ASP A 208 4.85 -3.61 17.21
N LEU A 209 4.42 -2.85 16.21
CA LEU A 209 5.25 -1.89 15.48
C LEU A 209 5.86 -0.80 16.38
N PRO A 210 5.14 -0.18 17.34
CA PRO A 210 5.73 0.82 18.23
C PRO A 210 6.94 0.29 18.99
N GLY A 211 6.85 -0.89 19.60
CA GLY A 211 7.96 -1.54 20.29
C GLY A 211 9.15 -1.84 19.38
N LEU A 212 8.87 -2.27 18.13
CA LEU A 212 9.92 -2.51 17.12
C LEU A 212 10.61 -1.20 16.70
N LEU A 213 9.90 -0.09 16.68
CA LEU A 213 10.44 1.24 16.39
C LEU A 213 11.15 1.88 17.59
N GLY A 214 11.02 1.30 18.79
CA GLY A 214 11.63 1.81 20.02
C GLY A 214 10.85 3.00 20.63
N LEU A 215 9.53 2.95 20.50
CA LEU A 215 8.57 3.89 21.13
C LEU A 215 8.20 3.45 22.53
#